data_7c02e02ae4c29247d036c4d14a88984e
#
_entry.id   7c02e02ae4c29247d036c4d14a88984e
#
_cell.length_a   1.000
_cell.length_b   1.000
_cell.length_c   1.000
_cell.angle_alpha   90.00
_cell.angle_beta   90.00
_cell.angle_gamma   90.00
#
_symmetry.space_group_name_H-M   'P 1'
#
loop_
_entity.id
_entity.type
_entity.pdbx_description
1 polymer ?
#
loop_
_entity_poly.entity_id
_entity_poly.type
_entity_poly.pdbx_seq_one_letter_code
_entity_poly.pdbx_strand_id
1 'polypeptide(L)'
;MGRIKTMKRLIMLTVSVILVCTSMTPGADAAAKAGGSCKQFGAFSTFAGLKYTCIKSGKKLVWSKGVKVIPPMNTPTQSTDDDSVYISRLIVYRYVNGVLERQATTSGKFFTTDSRKVSTFDPIRVKAYEEIRAQITSAPHPNFVFNWDVKANFPPEIATYSKDYVEAAASFWGWVFKEQVNVPAQLVTEQDLEWEKTQELKFSDTVNILTLFTTDGYKNQTPWMGGGGHYWHKSPDDPNTYSLLNFQTPSYASTGAIASTWVMVPAHEVTHIIQDYYRKGIGDPDITSFDLRTNATFQEGTATLFGFGIAMKNLGWYSDGLDEYFYSNFKNDRYWKPVTTLDDVINVLQQTEARTNDSTHQSSYPMGAMLYEWVIAKYGFNAYVRILENLPKYSDYSDTIKASLGISKAELYKGAAPYILAAFKRVKI
;
A
#
# COMPACT_ATOMS: atom_id res chain seq x y z
N MET A 1 70.19 38.69 -12.49
CA MET A 1 70.82 37.43 -12.13
C MET A 1 69.67 36.43 -12.01
N GLY A 2 69.45 35.53 -12.80
CA GLY A 2 70.31 34.65 -13.52
C GLY A 2 69.81 33.23 -13.25
N ARG A 3 69.47 32.63 -14.38
CA ARG A 3 69.54 31.17 -14.71
C ARG A 3 68.33 30.31 -14.33
N ILE A 4 67.87 29.48 -15.14
CA ILE A 4 68.09 28.76 -16.42
C ILE A 4 67.07 27.60 -16.46
N LYS A 5 66.48 27.46 -17.62
CA LYS A 5 65.71 26.37 -18.19
C LYS A 5 66.16 24.97 -17.79
N THR A 6 65.19 24.10 -17.60
CA THR A 6 65.33 22.74 -18.18
C THR A 6 63.96 22.18 -18.56
N MET A 7 63.79 22.04 -19.85
CA MET A 7 62.69 21.37 -20.53
C MET A 7 62.95 19.86 -20.44
N LYS A 8 62.10 19.09 -19.80
CA LYS A 8 62.11 17.62 -19.93
C LYS A 8 60.87 17.18 -20.71
N ARG A 9 61.19 16.63 -21.88
CA ARG A 9 60.25 15.97 -22.77
C ARG A 9 59.55 14.84 -22.02
N LEU A 10 58.23 14.83 -21.99
CA LEU A 10 57.40 13.74 -21.53
C LEU A 10 57.03 12.93 -22.76
N ILE A 11 57.57 11.72 -22.84
CA ILE A 11 57.29 10.70 -23.85
C ILE A 11 55.87 10.20 -23.54
N MET A 12 54.94 10.42 -24.49
CA MET A 12 53.65 9.75 -24.48
C MET A 12 53.82 8.28 -24.80
N LEU A 13 53.67 7.45 -23.80
CA LEU A 13 53.43 6.01 -23.99
C LEU A 13 51.90 5.81 -24.11
N THR A 14 51.47 5.61 -25.34
CA THR A 14 50.13 5.12 -25.63
C THR A 14 50.05 3.65 -25.25
N VAL A 15 49.52 3.34 -24.10
CA VAL A 15 49.13 1.98 -23.73
C VAL A 15 47.76 1.71 -24.35
N SER A 16 47.73 0.99 -25.44
CA SER A 16 46.51 0.41 -26.00
C SER A 16 46.03 -0.69 -25.07
N VAL A 17 45.03 -0.35 -24.21
CA VAL A 17 44.29 -1.37 -23.47
C VAL A 17 43.34 -2.06 -24.44
N ILE A 18 43.73 -3.22 -24.91
CA ILE A 18 42.83 -4.14 -25.60
C ILE A 18 41.84 -4.63 -24.56
N LEU A 19 40.60 -4.05 -24.58
CA LEU A 19 39.48 -4.54 -23.80
C LEU A 19 39.02 -5.85 -24.41
N VAL A 20 39.55 -6.96 -23.89
CA VAL A 20 39.03 -8.30 -24.17
C VAL A 20 37.67 -8.35 -23.43
N CYS A 21 36.59 -8.04 -24.14
CA CYS A 21 35.25 -8.41 -23.71
C CYS A 21 35.16 -9.94 -23.72
N THR A 22 35.58 -10.58 -22.64
CA THR A 22 35.11 -11.91 -22.34
C THR A 22 33.62 -11.78 -22.08
N SER A 23 32.80 -12.14 -23.06
CA SER A 23 31.42 -12.48 -22.91
C SER A 23 31.35 -13.59 -21.85
N MET A 24 31.17 -13.18 -20.58
CA MET A 24 30.67 -14.10 -19.56
C MET A 24 29.28 -14.50 -20.02
N THR A 25 29.17 -15.63 -20.69
CA THR A 25 27.92 -16.37 -20.75
C THR A 25 27.44 -16.48 -19.30
N PRO A 26 26.22 -16.02 -18.95
CA PRO A 26 25.65 -16.30 -17.64
C PRO A 26 25.71 -17.81 -17.49
N GLY A 27 26.54 -18.29 -16.55
CA GLY A 27 26.52 -19.69 -16.18
C GLY A 27 25.08 -20.07 -15.97
N ALA A 28 24.62 -21.14 -16.62
CA ALA A 28 23.28 -21.64 -16.47
C ALA A 28 23.04 -21.87 -14.97
N ASP A 29 22.44 -20.90 -14.31
CA ASP A 29 21.98 -21.08 -12.94
C ASP A 29 21.07 -22.29 -12.97
N ALA A 30 21.41 -23.31 -12.17
CA ALA A 30 20.64 -24.54 -12.11
C ALA A 30 19.18 -24.16 -11.91
N ALA A 31 18.32 -24.59 -12.84
CA ALA A 31 16.90 -24.24 -12.86
C ALA A 31 16.29 -24.40 -11.46
N ALA A 32 15.60 -23.37 -10.96
CA ALA A 32 15.01 -23.41 -9.64
C ALA A 32 14.09 -24.63 -9.53
N LYS A 33 14.35 -25.47 -8.55
CA LYS A 33 13.58 -26.70 -8.27
C LYS A 33 13.24 -26.72 -6.79
N ALA A 34 12.01 -27.10 -6.47
CA ALA A 34 11.56 -27.23 -5.08
C ALA A 34 12.56 -28.03 -4.23
N GLY A 35 12.96 -27.48 -3.10
CA GLY A 35 13.98 -28.06 -2.22
C GLY A 35 15.43 -27.91 -2.68
N GLY A 36 15.69 -27.43 -3.89
CA GLY A 36 17.03 -27.12 -4.37
C GLY A 36 17.64 -25.92 -3.62
N SER A 37 18.98 -25.87 -3.50
CA SER A 37 19.67 -24.77 -2.82
C SER A 37 19.50 -23.45 -3.54
N CYS A 38 19.36 -22.36 -2.78
CA CYS A 38 19.38 -21.00 -3.28
C CYS A 38 20.38 -20.15 -2.48
N LYS A 39 20.78 -19.02 -3.05
CA LYS A 39 21.91 -18.23 -2.51
C LYS A 39 21.47 -17.10 -1.57
N GLN A 40 20.26 -16.56 -1.78
CA GLN A 40 19.79 -15.38 -1.05
C GLN A 40 18.37 -15.58 -0.58
N PHE A 41 18.12 -15.43 0.70
CA PHE A 41 16.79 -15.47 1.30
C PHE A 41 15.87 -14.41 0.67
N GLY A 42 14.64 -14.81 0.33
CA GLY A 42 13.66 -13.93 -0.33
C GLY A 42 13.88 -13.74 -1.84
N ALA A 43 14.96 -14.26 -2.43
CA ALA A 43 15.14 -14.22 -3.88
C ALA A 43 14.08 -15.04 -4.60
N PHE A 44 13.68 -14.60 -5.80
CA PHE A 44 12.71 -15.29 -6.66
C PHE A 44 13.37 -15.87 -7.89
N SER A 45 12.84 -16.98 -8.36
CA SER A 45 13.18 -17.56 -9.68
C SER A 45 11.91 -18.12 -10.30
N THR A 46 11.76 -17.95 -11.63
CA THR A 46 10.62 -18.52 -12.37
C THR A 46 11.14 -19.61 -13.29
N PHE A 47 10.60 -20.82 -13.17
CA PHE A 47 10.94 -21.93 -14.01
C PHE A 47 9.72 -22.82 -14.28
N ALA A 48 9.54 -23.24 -15.53
CA ALA A 48 8.42 -24.09 -15.95
C ALA A 48 7.02 -23.58 -15.52
N GLY A 49 6.80 -22.26 -15.56
CA GLY A 49 5.53 -21.64 -15.18
C GLY A 49 5.28 -21.59 -13.68
N LEU A 50 6.27 -21.91 -12.85
CA LEU A 50 6.23 -21.81 -11.40
C LEU A 50 7.18 -20.71 -10.90
N LYS A 51 6.73 -19.90 -9.97
CA LYS A 51 7.54 -18.94 -9.21
C LYS A 51 8.03 -19.62 -7.94
N TYR A 52 9.31 -19.63 -7.72
CA TYR A 52 9.97 -20.16 -6.53
C TYR A 52 10.50 -19.01 -5.69
N THR A 53 10.38 -19.13 -4.39
CA THR A 53 10.94 -18.19 -3.41
C THR A 53 12.03 -18.91 -2.62
N CYS A 54 13.18 -18.27 -2.43
CA CYS A 54 14.24 -18.78 -1.60
C CYS A 54 13.87 -18.64 -0.13
N ILE A 55 13.63 -19.76 0.55
CA ILE A 55 13.18 -19.84 1.94
C ILE A 55 14.24 -20.52 2.81
N LYS A 56 14.18 -20.27 4.12
CA LYS A 56 15.01 -20.96 5.10
C LYS A 56 14.36 -22.29 5.51
N SER A 57 15.07 -23.39 5.35
CA SER A 57 14.67 -24.70 5.82
C SER A 57 15.77 -25.25 6.75
N GLY A 58 15.54 -25.15 8.06
CA GLY A 58 16.56 -25.41 9.08
C GLY A 58 17.76 -24.45 8.90
N LYS A 59 18.97 -25.01 8.74
CA LYS A 59 20.20 -24.21 8.53
C LYS A 59 20.52 -23.92 7.06
N LYS A 60 19.65 -24.29 6.11
CA LYS A 60 19.91 -24.16 4.67
C LYS A 60 18.90 -23.21 4.03
N LEU A 61 19.31 -22.56 2.93
CA LEU A 61 18.44 -21.82 2.04
C LEU A 61 18.04 -22.73 0.87
N VAL A 62 16.72 -22.85 0.66
CA VAL A 62 16.18 -23.73 -0.39
C VAL A 62 15.03 -23.05 -1.14
N TRP A 63 14.83 -23.45 -2.39
CA TRP A 63 13.67 -23.02 -3.16
C TRP A 63 12.38 -23.64 -2.61
N SER A 64 11.33 -22.83 -2.44
CA SER A 64 9.97 -23.25 -2.06
C SER A 64 9.39 -24.27 -3.06
N LYS A 65 8.20 -24.81 -2.78
CA LYS A 65 7.52 -25.73 -3.70
C LYS A 65 7.19 -25.15 -5.07
N GLY A 66 7.33 -23.83 -5.24
CA GLY A 66 6.93 -23.14 -6.44
C GLY A 66 5.41 -22.93 -6.49
N VAL A 67 4.99 -21.73 -6.86
CA VAL A 67 3.59 -21.35 -7.05
C VAL A 67 3.36 -21.16 -8.54
N LYS A 68 2.26 -21.70 -9.09
CA LYS A 68 1.92 -21.55 -10.50
C LYS A 68 1.80 -20.05 -10.84
N VAL A 69 2.62 -19.58 -11.75
CA VAL A 69 2.45 -18.25 -12.33
C VAL A 69 1.22 -18.32 -13.22
N ILE A 70 0.12 -17.72 -12.79
CA ILE A 70 -1.03 -17.52 -13.66
C ILE A 70 -0.60 -16.44 -14.64
N PRO A 71 -0.48 -16.72 -15.96
CA PRO A 71 -0.23 -15.66 -16.93
C PRO A 71 -1.30 -14.61 -16.77
N PRO A 72 -0.99 -13.32 -16.99
CA PRO A 72 -2.03 -12.31 -17.05
C PRO A 72 -3.11 -12.81 -18.02
N MET A 73 -4.34 -12.92 -17.51
CA MET A 73 -5.46 -13.44 -18.26
C MET A 73 -5.56 -12.60 -19.55
N ASN A 74 -5.51 -13.25 -20.72
CA ASN A 74 -5.69 -12.57 -21.99
C ASN A 74 -6.99 -11.77 -21.91
N THR A 75 -6.87 -10.46 -21.91
CA THR A 75 -7.95 -9.51 -21.73
C THR A 75 -8.95 -9.69 -22.86
N PRO A 76 -10.23 -9.94 -22.60
CA PRO A 76 -11.26 -9.90 -23.65
C PRO A 76 -11.23 -8.54 -24.32
N THR A 77 -11.41 -8.51 -25.61
CA THR A 77 -11.50 -7.27 -26.42
C THR A 77 -12.64 -6.42 -25.87
N GLN A 78 -12.32 -5.21 -25.47
CA GLN A 78 -13.16 -4.34 -24.69
C GLN A 78 -14.21 -3.59 -25.50
N SER A 79 -15.32 -3.28 -24.83
CA SER A 79 -16.26 -2.25 -25.28
C SER A 79 -15.62 -0.87 -25.10
N THR A 80 -15.84 0.02 -26.06
CA THR A 80 -15.32 1.39 -26.12
C THR A 80 -16.04 2.35 -25.16
N ASP A 81 -16.67 1.85 -24.10
CA ASP A 81 -17.29 2.70 -23.08
C ASP A 81 -16.21 3.33 -22.20
N ASP A 82 -16.10 4.59 -22.38
CA ASP A 82 -15.40 5.65 -21.65
C ASP A 82 -14.46 5.23 -20.50
N ASP A 83 -13.20 5.03 -20.84
CA ASP A 83 -12.09 4.89 -19.89
C ASP A 83 -11.61 6.26 -19.37
N SER A 84 -12.33 7.34 -19.62
CA SER A 84 -11.93 8.67 -19.16
C SER A 84 -12.12 8.81 -17.66
N VAL A 85 -11.11 9.31 -17.00
CA VAL A 85 -11.15 9.63 -15.58
C VAL A 85 -11.99 10.86 -15.36
N TYR A 86 -13.05 10.71 -14.59
CA TYR A 86 -13.83 11.83 -14.09
C TYR A 86 -13.48 12.09 -12.64
N ILE A 87 -12.37 12.81 -12.41
CA ILE A 87 -11.87 13.14 -11.07
C ILE A 87 -12.88 13.99 -10.25
N SER A 88 -13.89 14.58 -10.90
CA SER A 88 -14.92 15.37 -10.22
C SER A 88 -16.15 14.58 -9.76
N ARG A 89 -16.21 13.27 -9.98
CA ARG A 89 -17.33 12.41 -9.61
C ARG A 89 -16.87 11.22 -8.82
N LEU A 90 -17.68 10.80 -7.86
CA LEU A 90 -17.46 9.57 -7.13
C LEU A 90 -17.40 8.38 -8.09
N ILE A 91 -16.26 7.70 -8.11
CA ILE A 91 -16.11 6.46 -8.88
C ILE A 91 -16.81 5.34 -8.10
N VAL A 92 -17.70 4.64 -8.79
CA VAL A 92 -18.52 3.57 -8.22
C VAL A 92 -18.06 2.22 -8.77
N TYR A 93 -17.91 1.27 -7.86
CA TYR A 93 -17.62 -0.13 -8.17
C TYR A 93 -18.75 -1.03 -7.66
N ARG A 94 -18.78 -2.25 -8.12
CA ARG A 94 -19.52 -3.36 -7.51
C ARG A 94 -18.70 -4.62 -7.56
N TYR A 95 -19.00 -5.56 -6.66
CA TYR A 95 -18.32 -6.84 -6.60
C TYR A 95 -19.31 -7.96 -6.90
N VAL A 96 -19.11 -8.63 -8.04
CA VAL A 96 -20.04 -9.65 -8.52
C VAL A 96 -19.27 -10.92 -8.82
N ASN A 97 -19.66 -12.03 -8.20
CA ASN A 97 -19.07 -13.35 -8.43
C ASN A 97 -17.52 -13.37 -8.35
N GLY A 98 -16.94 -12.67 -7.39
CA GLY A 98 -15.49 -12.61 -7.20
C GLY A 98 -14.77 -11.62 -8.13
N VAL A 99 -15.50 -10.81 -8.88
CA VAL A 99 -14.95 -9.84 -9.84
C VAL A 99 -15.36 -8.43 -9.48
N LEU A 100 -14.38 -7.54 -9.36
CA LEU A 100 -14.60 -6.11 -9.22
C LEU A 100 -14.94 -5.52 -10.60
N GLU A 101 -16.02 -4.78 -10.67
CA GLU A 101 -16.47 -4.07 -11.85
C GLU A 101 -16.57 -2.59 -11.55
N ARG A 102 -16.20 -1.74 -12.51
CA ARG A 102 -16.29 -0.28 -12.40
C ARG A 102 -17.43 0.24 -13.28
N GLN A 103 -18.17 1.21 -12.78
CA GLN A 103 -19.20 1.89 -13.54
C GLN A 103 -18.59 2.87 -14.55
N ALA A 104 -19.01 2.78 -15.81
CA ALA A 104 -18.68 3.77 -16.83
C ALA A 104 -19.35 5.11 -16.55
N THR A 105 -18.58 6.21 -16.68
CA THR A 105 -19.07 7.56 -16.34
C THR A 105 -20.15 8.06 -17.27
N THR A 106 -20.16 7.63 -18.52
CA THR A 106 -21.09 8.10 -19.56
C THR A 106 -22.32 7.22 -19.71
N SER A 107 -22.15 5.88 -19.72
CA SER A 107 -23.24 4.94 -19.97
C SER A 107 -23.89 4.40 -18.70
N GLY A 108 -23.22 4.53 -17.55
CA GLY A 108 -23.62 3.89 -16.30
C GLY A 108 -23.49 2.36 -16.30
N LYS A 109 -22.97 1.75 -17.36
CA LYS A 109 -22.71 0.32 -17.45
C LYS A 109 -21.47 -0.04 -16.64
N PHE A 110 -21.39 -1.29 -16.18
CA PHE A 110 -20.24 -1.81 -15.48
C PHE A 110 -19.32 -2.59 -16.41
N PHE A 111 -18.02 -2.51 -16.19
CA PHE A 111 -16.98 -3.19 -16.95
C PHE A 111 -15.84 -3.66 -16.03
N THR A 112 -15.09 -4.66 -16.48
CA THR A 112 -14.08 -5.38 -15.68
C THR A 112 -12.65 -5.04 -16.07
N THR A 113 -12.44 -4.26 -17.12
CA THR A 113 -11.11 -4.00 -17.71
C THR A 113 -10.91 -2.53 -17.99
N ASP A 114 -9.66 -2.12 -18.11
CA ASP A 114 -9.25 -0.78 -18.51
C ASP A 114 -8.43 -0.90 -19.80
N SER A 115 -8.80 -0.17 -20.85
CA SER A 115 -8.16 -0.22 -22.17
C SER A 115 -7.06 0.82 -22.36
N ARG A 116 -6.85 1.70 -21.39
CA ARG A 116 -5.84 2.75 -21.50
C ARG A 116 -4.44 2.15 -21.66
N LYS A 117 -3.65 2.77 -22.54
CA LYS A 117 -2.28 2.34 -22.78
C LYS A 117 -1.39 2.72 -21.58
N VAL A 118 -0.49 1.82 -21.18
CA VAL A 118 0.45 2.06 -20.09
C VAL A 118 1.23 3.36 -20.26
N SER A 119 1.58 3.73 -21.50
CA SER A 119 2.30 4.97 -21.82
C SER A 119 1.54 6.26 -21.52
N THR A 120 0.24 6.19 -21.18
CA THR A 120 -0.55 7.36 -20.78
C THR A 120 -0.44 7.69 -19.30
N PHE A 121 0.14 6.81 -18.50
CA PHE A 121 0.33 7.00 -17.06
C PHE A 121 1.73 7.52 -16.74
N ASP A 122 1.84 8.17 -15.58
CA ASP A 122 3.14 8.60 -15.06
C ASP A 122 4.07 7.39 -14.85
N PRO A 123 5.31 7.42 -15.33
CA PRO A 123 6.26 6.30 -15.19
C PRO A 123 6.51 5.88 -13.73
N ILE A 124 6.46 6.83 -12.78
CA ILE A 124 6.61 6.54 -11.35
C ILE A 124 5.42 5.69 -10.89
N ARG A 125 4.20 6.06 -11.26
CA ARG A 125 2.99 5.32 -10.95
C ARG A 125 3.00 3.92 -11.55
N VAL A 126 3.37 3.80 -12.80
CA VAL A 126 3.52 2.49 -13.48
C VAL A 126 4.48 1.60 -12.69
N LYS A 127 5.67 2.12 -12.40
CA LYS A 127 6.71 1.36 -11.73
C LYS A 127 6.32 0.96 -10.31
N ALA A 128 5.73 1.86 -9.54
CA ALA A 128 5.25 1.55 -8.18
C ALA A 128 4.17 0.47 -8.20
N TYR A 129 3.20 0.59 -9.09
CA TYR A 129 2.14 -0.40 -9.26
C TYR A 129 2.72 -1.78 -9.63
N GLU A 130 3.63 -1.85 -10.58
CA GLU A 130 4.30 -3.10 -10.96
C GLU A 130 5.05 -3.75 -9.80
N GLU A 131 5.80 -2.96 -9.01
CA GLU A 131 6.52 -3.42 -7.82
C GLU A 131 5.56 -3.98 -6.75
N ILE A 132 4.44 -3.30 -6.51
CA ILE A 132 3.41 -3.78 -5.57
C ILE A 132 2.77 -5.06 -6.10
N ARG A 133 2.33 -5.06 -7.36
CA ARG A 133 1.67 -6.23 -7.96
C ARG A 133 2.58 -7.46 -8.03
N ALA A 134 3.88 -7.27 -8.17
CA ALA A 134 4.85 -8.35 -8.17
C ALA A 134 4.94 -9.09 -6.82
N GLN A 135 4.49 -8.48 -5.72
CA GLN A 135 4.46 -9.11 -4.40
C GLN A 135 3.19 -9.94 -4.16
N ILE A 136 2.14 -9.74 -4.95
CA ILE A 136 0.87 -10.44 -4.74
C ILE A 136 1.03 -11.92 -5.11
N THR A 137 0.80 -12.78 -4.13
CA THR A 137 0.78 -14.23 -4.31
C THR A 137 -0.66 -14.73 -4.32
N SER A 138 -0.92 -15.83 -5.01
CA SER A 138 -2.24 -16.47 -5.01
C SER A 138 -2.44 -17.46 -3.86
N ALA A 139 -1.41 -17.70 -3.06
CA ALA A 139 -1.46 -18.65 -1.96
C ALA A 139 -1.81 -17.92 -0.65
N PRO A 140 -2.79 -18.41 0.11
CA PRO A 140 -3.05 -17.94 1.47
C PRO A 140 -1.79 -18.09 2.33
N HIS A 141 -1.57 -17.16 3.23
CA HIS A 141 -0.44 -17.24 4.15
C HIS A 141 -0.87 -17.93 5.45
N PRO A 142 -0.31 -19.09 5.81
CA PRO A 142 -0.80 -19.88 6.93
C PRO A 142 -0.63 -19.22 8.30
N ASN A 143 0.26 -18.25 8.40
CA ASN A 143 0.56 -17.54 9.65
C ASN A 143 -0.26 -16.27 9.87
N PHE A 144 -1.16 -15.91 8.96
CA PHE A 144 -1.99 -14.72 9.10
C PHE A 144 -3.45 -15.10 8.85
N VAL A 145 -4.19 -15.33 9.93
CA VAL A 145 -5.52 -15.94 9.90
C VAL A 145 -6.57 -14.97 10.43
N PHE A 146 -7.65 -14.79 9.70
CA PHE A 146 -8.79 -13.96 10.09
C PHE A 146 -9.97 -14.82 10.54
N ASN A 147 -10.46 -14.57 11.76
CA ASN A 147 -11.62 -15.22 12.34
C ASN A 147 -12.83 -14.30 12.18
N TRP A 148 -13.68 -14.60 11.20
CA TRP A 148 -14.78 -13.74 10.79
C TRP A 148 -16.02 -13.89 11.65
N ASP A 149 -16.54 -12.75 12.16
CA ASP A 149 -17.89 -12.60 12.69
C ASP A 149 -18.66 -11.61 11.79
N VAL A 150 -19.62 -12.15 11.03
CA VAL A 150 -20.42 -11.36 10.09
C VAL A 150 -21.83 -11.26 10.62
N LYS A 151 -22.28 -10.04 10.92
CA LYS A 151 -23.64 -9.83 11.41
C LYS A 151 -24.67 -10.02 10.30
N ALA A 152 -25.83 -10.55 10.68
CA ALA A 152 -26.87 -10.98 9.75
C ALA A 152 -27.38 -9.85 8.82
N ASN A 153 -27.32 -8.61 9.30
CA ASN A 153 -27.78 -7.44 8.55
C ASN A 153 -26.71 -6.80 7.67
N PHE A 154 -25.47 -7.33 7.69
CA PHE A 154 -24.40 -6.80 6.87
C PHE A 154 -24.62 -7.18 5.40
N PRO A 155 -24.51 -6.23 4.44
CA PRO A 155 -24.76 -6.49 3.02
C PRO A 155 -23.84 -7.59 2.48
N PRO A 156 -24.39 -8.69 1.91
CA PRO A 156 -23.61 -9.88 1.58
C PRO A 156 -22.54 -9.66 0.50
N GLU A 157 -22.79 -8.79 -0.48
CA GLU A 157 -21.82 -8.46 -1.53
C GLU A 157 -20.63 -7.71 -0.94
N ILE A 158 -20.89 -6.77 -0.02
CA ILE A 158 -19.83 -6.01 0.67
C ILE A 158 -19.08 -6.93 1.63
N ALA A 159 -19.76 -7.87 2.29
CA ALA A 159 -19.13 -8.86 3.14
C ALA A 159 -18.16 -9.75 2.35
N THR A 160 -18.60 -10.26 1.20
CA THR A 160 -17.76 -11.07 0.32
C THR A 160 -16.56 -10.27 -0.17
N TYR A 161 -16.80 -9.04 -0.62
CA TYR A 161 -15.75 -8.13 -1.04
C TYR A 161 -14.70 -7.90 0.07
N SER A 162 -15.16 -7.55 1.28
CA SER A 162 -14.26 -7.23 2.41
C SER A 162 -13.39 -8.44 2.77
N LYS A 163 -13.98 -9.64 2.83
CA LYS A 163 -13.25 -10.89 3.10
C LYS A 163 -12.19 -11.17 2.03
N ASP A 164 -12.56 -11.14 0.76
CA ASP A 164 -11.64 -11.46 -0.33
C ASP A 164 -10.45 -10.50 -0.38
N TYR A 165 -10.65 -9.22 -0.07
CA TYR A 165 -9.56 -8.25 -0.09
C TYR A 165 -8.72 -8.21 1.19
N VAL A 166 -9.29 -8.57 2.33
CA VAL A 166 -8.52 -8.86 3.54
C VAL A 166 -7.63 -10.08 3.33
N GLU A 167 -8.16 -11.16 2.75
CA GLU A 167 -7.37 -12.36 2.43
C GLU A 167 -6.30 -12.09 1.37
N ALA A 168 -6.60 -11.24 0.38
CA ALA A 168 -5.60 -10.78 -0.59
C ALA A 168 -4.46 -10.00 0.09
N ALA A 169 -4.79 -9.14 1.05
CA ALA A 169 -3.80 -8.42 1.85
C ALA A 169 -3.02 -9.36 2.79
N ALA A 170 -3.69 -10.36 3.37
CA ALA A 170 -3.03 -11.40 4.15
C ALA A 170 -2.01 -12.18 3.30
N SER A 171 -2.39 -12.53 2.08
CA SER A 171 -1.48 -13.21 1.14
C SER A 171 -0.31 -12.33 0.72
N PHE A 172 -0.53 -11.00 0.64
CA PHE A 172 0.51 -10.04 0.34
C PHE A 172 1.50 -9.85 1.50
N TRP A 173 0.99 -9.76 2.74
CA TRP A 173 1.78 -9.41 3.92
C TRP A 173 2.18 -10.60 4.79
N GLY A 174 1.56 -11.75 4.64
CA GLY A 174 1.67 -12.85 5.58
C GLY A 174 3.09 -13.38 5.80
N TRP A 175 4.02 -13.13 4.85
CA TRP A 175 5.43 -13.46 4.99
C TRP A 175 6.13 -12.72 6.15
N VAL A 176 5.54 -11.64 6.65
CA VAL A 176 6.05 -10.87 7.80
C VAL A 176 6.01 -11.72 9.07
N PHE A 177 4.98 -12.55 9.25
CA PHE A 177 4.75 -13.30 10.45
C PHE A 177 5.52 -14.63 10.45
N LYS A 178 6.34 -14.82 11.49
CA LYS A 178 7.07 -16.08 11.71
C LYS A 178 6.23 -17.14 12.41
N GLU A 179 5.27 -16.69 13.20
CA GLU A 179 4.31 -17.50 13.97
C GLU A 179 2.90 -17.15 13.53
N GLN A 180 1.95 -18.02 13.84
CA GLN A 180 0.56 -17.75 13.51
C GLN A 180 0.02 -16.58 14.33
N VAL A 181 -0.55 -15.62 13.64
CA VAL A 181 -1.31 -14.48 14.19
C VAL A 181 -2.76 -14.67 13.81
N ASN A 182 -3.61 -14.71 14.82
CA ASN A 182 -5.07 -14.78 14.65
C ASN A 182 -5.64 -13.37 14.85
N VAL A 183 -6.44 -12.93 13.91
CA VAL A 183 -7.10 -11.62 13.94
C VAL A 183 -8.60 -11.83 13.90
N PRO A 184 -9.33 -11.55 14.99
CA PRO A 184 -10.78 -11.42 14.93
C PRO A 184 -11.16 -10.33 13.93
N ALA A 185 -12.05 -10.66 13.00
CA ALA A 185 -12.49 -9.75 11.95
C ALA A 185 -14.01 -9.66 11.97
N GLN A 186 -14.53 -8.43 12.06
CA GLN A 186 -15.93 -8.16 12.31
C GLN A 186 -16.53 -7.34 11.17
N LEU A 187 -17.70 -7.75 10.72
CA LEU A 187 -18.52 -7.02 9.77
C LEU A 187 -19.84 -6.67 10.45
N VAL A 188 -20.04 -5.39 10.77
CA VAL A 188 -21.11 -4.89 11.61
C VAL A 188 -21.89 -3.76 10.94
N THR A 189 -23.13 -3.57 11.38
CA THR A 189 -23.98 -2.45 10.99
C THR A 189 -24.32 -1.57 12.21
N GLU A 190 -24.98 -0.46 11.97
CA GLU A 190 -25.49 0.40 13.06
C GLU A 190 -26.42 -0.33 14.05
N GLN A 191 -26.92 -1.50 13.69
CA GLN A 191 -27.80 -2.31 14.56
C GLN A 191 -27.02 -3.15 15.57
N ASP A 192 -25.71 -3.28 15.39
CA ASP A 192 -24.84 -4.17 16.18
C ASP A 192 -23.96 -3.39 17.18
N LEU A 193 -24.17 -2.08 17.34
CA LEU A 193 -23.29 -1.18 18.09
C LEU A 193 -23.01 -1.59 19.54
N GLU A 194 -24.02 -2.08 20.26
CA GLU A 194 -23.82 -2.47 21.66
C GLU A 194 -22.99 -3.75 21.78
N TRP A 195 -23.15 -4.67 20.83
CA TRP A 195 -22.31 -5.86 20.74
C TRP A 195 -20.87 -5.47 20.36
N GLU A 196 -20.71 -4.61 19.38
CA GLU A 196 -19.41 -4.12 18.93
C GLU A 196 -18.60 -3.47 20.05
N LYS A 197 -19.23 -2.60 20.87
CA LYS A 197 -18.62 -2.02 22.07
C LYS A 197 -18.01 -3.08 22.98
N THR A 198 -18.74 -4.16 23.22
CA THR A 198 -18.25 -5.24 24.10
C THR A 198 -17.06 -5.99 23.50
N GLN A 199 -16.94 -6.03 22.18
CA GLN A 199 -15.78 -6.65 21.53
C GLN A 199 -14.57 -5.71 21.57
N GLU A 200 -14.77 -4.43 21.26
CA GLU A 200 -13.69 -3.44 21.28
C GLU A 200 -13.07 -3.28 22.67
N LEU A 201 -13.90 -3.26 23.73
CA LEU A 201 -13.42 -3.17 25.10
C LEU A 201 -12.54 -4.34 25.56
N LYS A 202 -12.49 -5.44 24.80
CA LYS A 202 -11.52 -6.51 25.03
C LYS A 202 -10.11 -6.16 24.53
N PHE A 203 -10.00 -5.18 23.66
CA PHE A 203 -8.73 -4.78 23.01
C PHE A 203 -8.28 -3.37 23.37
N SER A 204 -9.16 -2.52 23.88
CA SER A 204 -8.85 -1.13 24.22
C SER A 204 -9.72 -0.64 25.36
N ASP A 205 -9.17 0.23 26.21
CA ASP A 205 -9.93 0.91 27.28
C ASP A 205 -10.89 1.97 26.72
N THR A 206 -10.76 2.31 25.43
CA THR A 206 -11.59 3.32 24.76
C THR A 206 -12.21 2.76 23.48
N VAL A 207 -13.49 3.06 23.29
CA VAL A 207 -14.24 2.67 22.10
C VAL A 207 -14.11 3.80 21.07
N ASN A 208 -13.29 3.60 20.04
CA ASN A 208 -13.00 4.64 19.05
C ASN A 208 -13.74 4.46 17.71
N ILE A 209 -14.01 3.23 17.30
CA ILE A 209 -14.62 2.96 15.97
C ILE A 209 -16.08 3.38 15.93
N LEU A 210 -16.79 3.35 17.06
CA LEU A 210 -18.20 3.71 17.16
C LEU A 210 -18.54 5.14 16.77
N THR A 211 -17.58 6.05 16.71
CA THR A 211 -17.85 7.42 16.29
C THR A 211 -18.37 7.49 14.86
N LEU A 212 -18.11 6.48 14.05
CA LEU A 212 -18.56 6.44 12.67
C LEU A 212 -20.10 6.35 12.57
N PHE A 213 -20.79 5.60 13.45
CA PHE A 213 -22.25 5.45 13.41
C PHE A 213 -23.01 6.41 14.32
N THR A 214 -22.36 7.05 15.28
CA THR A 214 -23.01 7.92 16.25
C THR A 214 -23.05 9.39 15.85
N THR A 215 -22.30 9.79 14.83
CA THR A 215 -22.29 11.18 14.36
C THR A 215 -23.45 11.43 13.38
N ASP A 216 -24.10 12.58 13.48
CA ASP A 216 -25.19 12.99 12.57
C ASP A 216 -24.77 13.01 11.09
N GLY A 217 -23.47 13.06 10.82
CA GLY A 217 -22.90 12.94 9.48
C GLY A 217 -23.23 11.62 8.77
N TYR A 218 -23.39 10.53 9.51
CA TYR A 218 -23.72 9.22 8.94
C TYR A 218 -25.16 9.11 8.44
N LYS A 219 -26.09 9.78 9.07
CA LYS A 219 -27.51 9.77 8.68
C LYS A 219 -27.75 10.32 7.25
N ASN A 220 -26.79 11.11 6.75
CA ASN A 220 -26.89 11.77 5.44
C ASN A 220 -25.89 11.21 4.42
N GLN A 221 -25.16 10.14 4.74
CA GLN A 221 -24.18 9.58 3.82
C GLN A 221 -24.81 8.61 2.83
N THR A 222 -24.15 8.49 1.70
CA THR A 222 -24.57 7.62 0.61
C THR A 222 -24.56 6.15 1.05
N PRO A 223 -25.48 5.31 0.54
CA PRO A 223 -25.74 3.95 1.05
C PRO A 223 -24.57 2.95 0.91
N TRP A 224 -23.43 3.36 0.42
CA TRP A 224 -22.22 2.53 0.28
C TRP A 224 -21.05 3.00 1.14
N MET A 225 -21.25 3.96 2.03
CA MET A 225 -20.16 4.41 2.89
C MET A 225 -20.08 3.56 4.13
N GLY A 226 -18.92 2.98 4.34
CA GLY A 226 -18.54 2.30 5.53
C GLY A 226 -17.25 2.86 6.10
N GLY A 227 -16.86 2.42 7.24
CA GLY A 227 -15.57 2.68 7.86
C GLY A 227 -14.85 1.36 8.16
N GLY A 228 -13.57 1.41 8.31
CA GLY A 228 -12.77 0.31 8.81
C GLY A 228 -11.86 0.82 9.91
N GLY A 229 -11.37 -0.10 10.71
CA GLY A 229 -10.41 0.20 11.74
C GLY A 229 -9.76 -1.07 12.27
N HIS A 230 -8.68 -0.90 12.97
CA HIS A 230 -7.98 -1.99 13.62
C HIS A 230 -7.53 -1.56 15.01
N TYR A 231 -7.39 -2.55 15.90
CA TYR A 231 -6.77 -2.38 17.20
C TYR A 231 -5.61 -3.33 17.30
N TRP A 232 -4.47 -2.81 17.72
CA TRP A 232 -3.28 -3.61 17.98
C TRP A 232 -3.07 -3.76 19.48
N HIS A 233 -3.78 -4.70 20.06
CA HIS A 233 -3.56 -5.11 21.45
C HIS A 233 -3.51 -6.62 21.52
N LYS A 234 -2.72 -7.13 22.46
CA LYS A 234 -2.74 -8.53 22.78
C LYS A 234 -4.06 -8.83 23.50
N SER A 235 -4.83 -9.79 22.99
CA SER A 235 -6.02 -10.23 23.70
C SER A 235 -5.63 -10.76 25.07
N PRO A 236 -6.33 -10.36 26.15
CA PRO A 236 -6.12 -10.93 27.46
C PRO A 236 -6.50 -12.42 27.52
N ASP A 237 -7.40 -12.86 26.64
CA ASP A 237 -7.96 -14.21 26.63
C ASP A 237 -7.18 -15.17 25.72
N ASP A 238 -6.44 -14.67 24.72
CA ASP A 238 -5.65 -15.48 23.78
C ASP A 238 -4.31 -14.82 23.46
N PRO A 239 -3.18 -15.44 23.88
CA PRO A 239 -1.86 -14.88 23.64
C PRO A 239 -1.46 -14.83 22.15
N ASN A 240 -2.17 -15.50 21.26
CA ASN A 240 -1.92 -15.51 19.82
C ASN A 240 -2.81 -14.53 19.05
N THR A 241 -3.75 -13.87 19.72
CA THR A 241 -4.62 -12.85 19.16
C THR A 241 -4.06 -11.47 19.47
N TYR A 242 -3.66 -10.73 18.45
CA TYR A 242 -2.92 -9.47 18.58
C TYR A 242 -3.65 -8.25 18.05
N SER A 243 -4.77 -8.41 17.36
CA SER A 243 -5.47 -7.29 16.75
C SER A 243 -6.95 -7.59 16.61
N LEU A 244 -7.73 -6.56 16.47
CA LEU A 244 -9.13 -6.64 16.06
C LEU A 244 -9.27 -5.83 14.77
N LEU A 245 -9.83 -6.45 13.74
CA LEU A 245 -10.18 -5.80 12.48
C LEU A 245 -11.70 -5.62 12.45
N ASN A 246 -12.15 -4.41 12.17
CA ASN A 246 -13.56 -4.08 12.18
C ASN A 246 -13.94 -3.28 10.92
N PHE A 247 -15.06 -3.67 10.29
CA PHE A 247 -15.65 -2.94 9.18
C PHE A 247 -17.12 -2.66 9.48
N GLN A 248 -17.50 -1.41 9.28
CA GLN A 248 -18.83 -0.90 9.54
C GLN A 248 -19.47 -0.46 8.23
N THR A 249 -20.69 -0.91 7.97
CA THR A 249 -21.47 -0.52 6.80
C THR A 249 -22.91 -0.31 7.21
N PRO A 250 -23.59 0.76 6.76
CA PRO A 250 -25.00 0.95 7.02
C PRO A 250 -25.83 -0.25 6.52
N SER A 251 -26.76 -0.73 7.33
CA SER A 251 -27.63 -1.86 6.97
C SER A 251 -28.46 -1.61 5.72
N TYR A 252 -28.69 -0.34 5.37
CA TYR A 252 -29.39 0.06 4.15
C TYR A 252 -28.50 0.16 2.90
N ALA A 253 -27.21 -0.15 3.00
CA ALA A 253 -26.30 -0.22 1.86
C ALA A 253 -26.56 -1.45 0.96
N SER A 254 -27.82 -1.62 0.56
CA SER A 254 -28.32 -2.81 -0.16
C SER A 254 -28.01 -2.83 -1.66
N THR A 255 -27.32 -1.83 -2.18
CA THR A 255 -27.11 -1.70 -3.63
C THR A 255 -25.92 -2.48 -4.16
N GLY A 256 -25.09 -3.09 -3.28
CA GLY A 256 -23.82 -3.71 -3.67
C GLY A 256 -22.80 -2.74 -4.26
N ALA A 257 -23.10 -1.44 -4.25
CA ALA A 257 -22.23 -0.41 -4.77
C ALA A 257 -21.11 -0.10 -3.75
N ILE A 258 -19.88 0.04 -4.24
CA ILE A 258 -18.69 0.31 -3.44
C ILE A 258 -18.07 1.61 -3.98
N ALA A 259 -17.94 2.61 -3.14
CA ALA A 259 -17.22 3.83 -3.50
C ALA A 259 -15.72 3.55 -3.65
N SER A 260 -15.03 4.34 -4.47
CA SER A 260 -13.58 4.17 -4.71
C SER A 260 -12.76 4.18 -3.43
N THR A 261 -13.10 5.05 -2.49
CA THR A 261 -12.45 5.13 -1.18
C THR A 261 -12.65 3.87 -0.33
N TRP A 262 -13.83 3.25 -0.43
CA TRP A 262 -14.11 2.01 0.28
C TRP A 262 -13.35 0.81 -0.30
N VAL A 263 -13.13 0.79 -1.60
CA VAL A 263 -12.43 -0.30 -2.28
C VAL A 263 -11.02 -0.55 -1.70
N MET A 264 -10.36 0.48 -1.22
CA MET A 264 -9.02 0.32 -0.64
C MET A 264 -9.04 -0.09 0.84
N VAL A 265 -10.14 0.15 1.58
CA VAL A 265 -10.18 0.06 3.05
C VAL A 265 -9.83 -1.33 3.59
N PRO A 266 -10.33 -2.46 3.06
CA PRO A 266 -9.98 -3.76 3.62
C PRO A 266 -8.46 -4.03 3.66
N ALA A 267 -7.76 -3.74 2.57
CA ALA A 267 -6.31 -3.94 2.50
C ALA A 267 -5.52 -2.82 3.21
N HIS A 268 -6.10 -1.62 3.33
CA HIS A 268 -5.57 -0.51 4.11
C HIS A 268 -5.45 -0.89 5.58
N GLU A 269 -6.53 -1.37 6.20
CA GLU A 269 -6.54 -1.75 7.60
C GLU A 269 -5.61 -2.93 7.91
N VAL A 270 -5.53 -3.91 7.01
CA VAL A 270 -4.54 -5.00 7.14
C VAL A 270 -3.11 -4.47 7.11
N THR A 271 -2.84 -3.43 6.31
CA THR A 271 -1.51 -2.80 6.27
C THR A 271 -1.15 -2.15 7.60
N HIS A 272 -2.11 -1.56 8.29
CA HIS A 272 -1.89 -1.04 9.64
C HIS A 272 -1.51 -2.13 10.65
N ILE A 273 -2.13 -3.31 10.57
CA ILE A 273 -1.73 -4.45 11.41
C ILE A 273 -0.24 -4.79 11.21
N ILE A 274 0.24 -4.73 9.97
CA ILE A 274 1.67 -4.95 9.68
C ILE A 274 2.55 -3.84 10.26
N GLN A 275 2.16 -2.59 10.12
CA GLN A 275 2.89 -1.46 10.68
C GLN A 275 2.99 -1.57 12.20
N ASP A 276 1.89 -1.91 12.86
CA ASP A 276 1.85 -2.08 14.31
C ASP A 276 2.65 -3.29 14.78
N TYR A 277 2.65 -4.38 14.03
CA TYR A 277 3.51 -5.53 14.33
C TYR A 277 4.99 -5.13 14.37
N TYR A 278 5.46 -4.34 13.42
CA TYR A 278 6.83 -3.83 13.44
C TYR A 278 7.06 -2.83 14.58
N ARG A 279 6.07 -2.07 15.00
CA ARG A 279 6.12 -1.14 16.12
C ARG A 279 6.07 -1.82 17.49
N LYS A 280 5.66 -3.06 17.57
CA LYS A 280 5.51 -3.83 18.83
C LYS A 280 6.74 -3.77 19.76
N GLY A 281 7.95 -3.59 19.23
CA GLY A 281 9.17 -3.41 20.02
C GLY A 281 9.34 -2.01 20.63
N ILE A 282 8.45 -1.07 20.33
CA ILE A 282 8.56 0.35 20.71
C ILE A 282 7.80 0.68 22.00
N GLY A 283 6.97 -0.22 22.50
CA GLY A 283 6.54 -0.24 23.90
C GLY A 283 5.34 0.59 24.29
N ASP A 284 4.62 1.24 23.37
CA ASP A 284 3.39 1.92 23.74
C ASP A 284 2.19 1.32 22.96
N PRO A 285 1.25 0.69 23.68
CA PRO A 285 0.02 0.20 23.08
C PRO A 285 -0.97 1.34 22.70
N ASP A 286 -0.75 2.56 23.17
CA ASP A 286 -1.67 3.65 22.93
C ASP A 286 -1.43 4.27 21.54
N ILE A 287 -2.10 3.68 20.55
CA ILE A 287 -2.06 4.07 19.13
C ILE A 287 -2.61 5.49 18.91
N THR A 288 -3.31 6.06 19.89
CA THR A 288 -3.87 7.42 19.83
C THR A 288 -2.81 8.50 20.05
N SER A 289 -1.72 8.18 20.74
CA SER A 289 -0.56 9.04 20.79
C SER A 289 0.30 8.78 19.55
N PHE A 290 0.24 9.67 18.58
CA PHE A 290 1.17 9.68 17.45
C PHE A 290 2.59 9.66 17.97
N ASP A 291 3.18 8.47 18.01
CA ASP A 291 4.58 8.33 18.30
C ASP A 291 5.35 9.11 17.23
N LEU A 292 6.21 10.00 17.64
CA LEU A 292 7.13 10.78 16.79
C LEU A 292 7.95 9.90 15.81
N ARG A 293 7.91 8.58 15.98
CA ARG A 293 8.63 7.59 15.17
C ARG A 293 7.93 7.25 13.86
N THR A 294 6.61 7.43 13.80
CA THR A 294 5.86 7.25 12.55
C THR A 294 5.06 8.50 12.27
N ASN A 295 5.39 9.22 11.23
CA ASN A 295 4.57 10.34 10.84
C ASN A 295 3.26 9.86 10.17
N ALA A 296 2.22 10.69 10.21
CA ALA A 296 0.92 10.34 9.65
C ALA A 296 0.99 10.06 8.13
N THR A 297 1.87 10.74 7.43
CA THR A 297 2.14 10.52 6.00
C THR A 297 2.68 9.11 5.73
N PHE A 298 3.51 8.58 6.64
CA PHE A 298 3.94 7.18 6.53
C PHE A 298 2.78 6.23 6.84
N GLN A 299 2.17 6.38 8.00
CA GLN A 299 1.18 5.44 8.50
C GLN A 299 -0.02 5.34 7.55
N GLU A 300 -0.73 6.45 7.36
CA GLU A 300 -1.95 6.49 6.56
C GLU A 300 -1.65 6.41 5.05
N GLY A 301 -0.58 7.08 4.63
CA GLY A 301 -0.22 7.12 3.21
C GLY A 301 0.20 5.77 2.66
N THR A 302 0.99 4.99 3.40
CA THR A 302 1.39 3.67 2.91
C THR A 302 0.25 2.65 3.00
N ALA A 303 -0.60 2.74 4.02
CA ALA A 303 -1.81 1.93 4.09
C ALA A 303 -2.75 2.23 2.91
N THR A 304 -2.93 3.49 2.54
CA THR A 304 -3.69 3.91 1.35
C THR A 304 -3.07 3.39 0.05
N LEU A 305 -1.76 3.53 -0.09
CA LEU A 305 -1.03 3.06 -1.27
C LEU A 305 -1.20 1.55 -1.48
N PHE A 306 -0.98 0.75 -0.44
CA PHE A 306 -1.15 -0.69 -0.51
C PHE A 306 -2.63 -1.10 -0.60
N GLY A 307 -3.52 -0.35 0.04
CA GLY A 307 -4.96 -0.51 -0.09
C GLY A 307 -5.38 -0.49 -1.57
N PHE A 308 -5.04 0.55 -2.29
CA PHE A 308 -5.32 0.64 -3.74
C PHE A 308 -4.50 -0.36 -4.56
N GLY A 309 -3.21 -0.54 -4.27
CA GLY A 309 -2.33 -1.42 -5.01
C GLY A 309 -2.73 -2.89 -4.95
N ILE A 310 -3.29 -3.33 -3.82
CA ILE A 310 -3.81 -4.70 -3.63
C ILE A 310 -5.20 -4.83 -4.24
N ALA A 311 -6.10 -3.87 -3.98
CA ALA A 311 -7.48 -3.94 -4.41
C ALA A 311 -7.63 -3.79 -5.93
N MET A 312 -6.89 -2.89 -6.55
CA MET A 312 -7.06 -2.58 -7.98
C MET A 312 -6.23 -3.52 -8.86
N LYS A 313 -6.93 -4.36 -9.63
CA LYS A 313 -6.31 -5.37 -10.49
C LYS A 313 -5.70 -4.82 -11.78
N ASN A 314 -5.97 -3.56 -12.13
CA ASN A 314 -5.38 -2.90 -13.30
C ASN A 314 -4.85 -1.51 -12.96
N LEU A 315 -3.85 -1.09 -13.72
CA LEU A 315 -3.14 0.17 -13.51
C LEU A 315 -4.05 1.40 -13.62
N GLY A 316 -5.00 1.38 -14.54
CA GLY A 316 -5.89 2.53 -14.75
C GLY A 316 -6.77 2.78 -13.53
N TRP A 317 -7.39 1.75 -12.99
CA TRP A 317 -8.23 1.89 -11.79
C TRP A 317 -7.41 2.26 -10.55
N TYR A 318 -6.23 1.69 -10.42
CA TYR A 318 -5.28 2.10 -9.38
C TYR A 318 -4.94 3.59 -9.47
N SER A 319 -4.63 4.05 -10.69
CA SER A 319 -4.34 5.46 -10.94
C SER A 319 -5.52 6.37 -10.61
N ASP A 320 -6.71 5.98 -11.06
CA ASP A 320 -7.93 6.77 -10.85
C ASP A 320 -8.32 6.84 -9.37
N GLY A 321 -8.20 5.73 -8.65
CA GLY A 321 -8.50 5.67 -7.24
C GLY A 321 -7.60 6.62 -6.43
N LEU A 322 -6.30 6.61 -6.69
CA LEU A 322 -5.36 7.53 -6.05
C LEU A 322 -5.62 8.99 -6.43
N ASP A 323 -5.88 9.27 -7.70
CA ASP A 323 -6.14 10.64 -8.18
C ASP A 323 -7.47 11.18 -7.65
N GLU A 324 -8.54 10.36 -7.57
CA GLU A 324 -9.80 10.76 -6.97
C GLU A 324 -9.64 11.01 -5.46
N TYR A 325 -8.93 10.13 -4.76
CA TYR A 325 -8.70 10.30 -3.34
C TYR A 325 -7.88 11.56 -3.04
N PHE A 326 -6.88 11.83 -3.87
CA PHE A 326 -6.11 13.05 -3.82
C PHE A 326 -6.97 14.28 -4.09
N TYR A 327 -7.78 14.26 -5.16
CA TYR A 327 -8.69 15.35 -5.50
C TYR A 327 -9.69 15.63 -4.39
N SER A 328 -10.36 14.60 -3.87
CA SER A 328 -11.42 14.75 -2.86
C SER A 328 -10.92 15.39 -1.56
N ASN A 329 -9.67 15.13 -1.21
CA ASN A 329 -9.08 15.66 0.02
C ASN A 329 -8.52 17.10 -0.09
N PHE A 330 -8.27 17.58 -1.32
CA PHE A 330 -7.71 18.91 -1.51
C PHE A 330 -8.67 19.91 -2.15
N LYS A 331 -9.53 19.48 -3.04
CA LYS A 331 -10.35 20.38 -3.89
C LYS A 331 -11.25 21.33 -3.11
N ASN A 332 -11.87 20.87 -2.05
CA ASN A 332 -12.84 21.65 -1.27
C ASN A 332 -12.31 22.06 0.10
N ASP A 333 -11.08 21.70 0.42
CA ASP A 333 -10.48 22.02 1.70
C ASP A 333 -9.88 23.42 1.66
N ARG A 334 -10.54 24.35 2.38
CA ARG A 334 -10.12 25.75 2.48
C ARG A 334 -8.87 25.98 3.32
N TYR A 335 -8.41 24.97 4.01
CA TYR A 335 -7.16 25.03 4.78
C TYR A 335 -5.95 25.18 3.86
N TRP A 336 -5.95 24.46 2.74
CA TRP A 336 -4.82 24.44 1.84
C TRP A 336 -4.85 25.62 0.86
N LYS A 337 -3.72 26.32 0.78
CA LYS A 337 -3.47 27.27 -0.31
C LYS A 337 -3.20 26.51 -1.60
N PRO A 338 -3.40 27.14 -2.77
CA PRO A 338 -3.03 26.51 -4.04
C PRO A 338 -1.57 26.04 -4.05
N VAL A 339 -1.35 24.79 -4.41
CA VAL A 339 -0.03 24.17 -4.50
C VAL A 339 0.50 24.33 -5.92
N THR A 340 1.45 25.23 -6.11
CA THR A 340 1.94 25.63 -7.44
C THR A 340 3.43 25.43 -7.62
N THR A 341 4.19 25.33 -6.54
CA THR A 341 5.64 25.20 -6.52
C THR A 341 6.08 23.92 -5.78
N LEU A 342 7.35 23.57 -5.94
CA LEU A 342 7.95 22.45 -5.20
C LEU A 342 7.99 22.72 -3.69
N ASP A 343 8.22 23.97 -3.31
CA ASP A 343 8.25 24.37 -1.90
C ASP A 343 6.85 24.27 -1.27
N ASP A 344 5.79 24.57 -2.02
CA ASP A 344 4.41 24.36 -1.55
C ASP A 344 4.19 22.86 -1.23
N VAL A 345 4.62 21.97 -2.12
CA VAL A 345 4.51 20.50 -1.90
C VAL A 345 5.26 20.07 -0.65
N ILE A 346 6.52 20.54 -0.48
CA ILE A 346 7.33 20.21 0.68
C ILE A 346 6.66 20.70 1.97
N ASN A 347 6.11 21.91 1.94
CA ASN A 347 5.37 22.48 3.07
C ASN A 347 4.12 21.64 3.42
N VAL A 348 3.35 21.20 2.43
CA VAL A 348 2.19 20.31 2.65
C VAL A 348 2.64 18.99 3.27
N LEU A 349 3.71 18.35 2.75
CA LEU A 349 4.25 17.12 3.33
C LEU A 349 4.64 17.29 4.80
N GLN A 350 5.30 18.40 5.15
CA GLN A 350 5.69 18.69 6.53
C GLN A 350 4.49 18.91 7.46
N GLN A 351 3.44 19.57 6.98
CA GLN A 351 2.23 19.79 7.77
C GLN A 351 1.41 18.52 7.97
N THR A 352 1.36 17.66 6.97
CA THR A 352 0.64 16.39 7.04
C THR A 352 1.32 15.35 7.94
N GLU A 353 2.62 15.47 8.18
CA GLU A 353 3.31 14.61 9.16
C GLU A 353 2.70 14.71 10.56
N ALA A 354 2.46 15.92 11.00
CA ALA A 354 2.11 16.20 12.39
C ALA A 354 0.64 15.95 12.72
N ARG A 355 -0.25 15.78 11.71
CA ARG A 355 -1.69 15.52 11.89
C ARG A 355 -2.35 16.46 12.92
N THR A 356 -2.06 17.75 12.83
CA THR A 356 -2.44 18.73 13.85
C THR A 356 -3.91 19.14 13.82
N ASN A 357 -4.62 18.85 12.73
CA ASN A 357 -6.03 19.14 12.54
C ASN A 357 -6.64 18.21 11.50
N ASP A 358 -7.96 18.25 11.30
CA ASP A 358 -8.68 17.38 10.38
C ASP A 358 -8.16 17.49 8.93
N SER A 359 -7.85 18.69 8.45
CA SER A 359 -7.32 18.88 7.09
C SER A 359 -5.96 18.23 6.91
N THR A 360 -5.04 18.41 7.85
CA THR A 360 -3.71 17.77 7.81
C THR A 360 -3.82 16.28 7.98
N HIS A 361 -4.77 15.81 8.79
CA HIS A 361 -5.06 14.39 8.94
C HIS A 361 -5.57 13.80 7.64
N GLN A 362 -6.64 14.32 7.07
CA GLN A 362 -7.23 13.77 5.84
C GLN A 362 -6.25 13.84 4.66
N SER A 363 -5.44 14.87 4.58
CA SER A 363 -4.45 15.03 3.51
C SER A 363 -3.21 14.16 3.69
N SER A 364 -2.94 13.59 4.88
CA SER A 364 -1.83 12.68 5.12
C SER A 364 -1.96 11.37 4.31
N TYR A 365 -3.17 10.91 4.08
CA TYR A 365 -3.49 9.72 3.28
C TYR A 365 -3.00 9.85 1.83
N PRO A 366 -3.52 10.80 1.03
CA PRO A 366 -3.11 10.92 -0.36
C PRO A 366 -1.68 11.45 -0.53
N MET A 367 -1.22 12.37 0.33
CA MET A 367 0.16 12.88 0.27
C MET A 367 1.17 11.77 0.55
N GLY A 368 0.90 10.97 1.57
CA GLY A 368 1.76 9.83 1.90
C GLY A 368 1.71 8.75 0.83
N ALA A 369 0.54 8.45 0.27
CA ALA A 369 0.44 7.50 -0.84
C ALA A 369 1.32 7.91 -2.02
N MET A 370 1.27 9.18 -2.44
CA MET A 370 2.13 9.71 -3.51
C MET A 370 3.62 9.70 -3.14
N LEU A 371 3.96 10.05 -1.90
CA LEU A 371 5.34 10.02 -1.42
C LEU A 371 5.93 8.60 -1.49
N TYR A 372 5.19 7.61 -0.98
CA TYR A 372 5.67 6.22 -0.96
C TYR A 372 5.52 5.50 -2.29
N GLU A 373 4.61 5.92 -3.16
CA GLU A 373 4.60 5.54 -4.56
C GLU A 373 5.93 5.91 -5.23
N TRP A 374 6.41 7.14 -5.01
CA TRP A 374 7.72 7.58 -5.48
C TRP A 374 8.88 6.76 -4.86
N VAL A 375 8.82 6.48 -3.55
CA VAL A 375 9.84 5.65 -2.86
C VAL A 375 9.92 4.27 -3.49
N ILE A 376 8.79 3.60 -3.68
CA ILE A 376 8.74 2.26 -4.25
C ILE A 376 9.21 2.27 -5.70
N ALA A 377 8.81 3.24 -6.50
CA ALA A 377 9.26 3.37 -7.87
C ALA A 377 10.78 3.59 -7.97
N LYS A 378 11.35 4.38 -7.05
CA LYS A 378 12.77 4.76 -7.05
C LYS A 378 13.70 3.71 -6.46
N TYR A 379 13.28 3.10 -5.34
CA TYR A 379 14.14 2.24 -4.52
C TYR A 379 13.65 0.78 -4.43
N GLY A 380 12.52 0.46 -5.08
CA GLY A 380 11.88 -0.85 -5.06
C GLY A 380 11.07 -1.11 -3.79
N PHE A 381 10.21 -2.12 -3.81
CA PHE A 381 9.36 -2.52 -2.68
C PHE A 381 10.16 -2.82 -1.41
N ASN A 382 11.33 -3.45 -1.53
CA ASN A 382 12.20 -3.75 -0.40
C ASN A 382 12.67 -2.50 0.37
N ALA A 383 12.63 -1.31 -0.22
CA ALA A 383 12.93 -0.08 0.49
C ALA A 383 11.88 0.22 1.56
N TYR A 384 10.60 0.00 1.25
CA TYR A 384 9.53 0.11 2.23
C TYR A 384 9.69 -0.93 3.35
N VAL A 385 10.03 -2.17 3.00
CA VAL A 385 10.29 -3.22 4.00
C VAL A 385 11.41 -2.80 4.97
N ARG A 386 12.51 -2.23 4.46
CA ARG A 386 13.59 -1.70 5.31
C ARG A 386 13.13 -0.57 6.24
N ILE A 387 12.19 0.28 5.77
CA ILE A 387 11.62 1.31 6.65
C ILE A 387 10.88 0.64 7.81
N LEU A 388 10.00 -0.33 7.54
CA LEU A 388 9.30 -1.10 8.57
C LEU A 388 10.27 -1.75 9.58
N GLU A 389 11.30 -2.43 9.09
CA GLU A 389 12.31 -3.10 9.91
C GLU A 389 13.15 -2.14 10.77
N ASN A 390 13.24 -0.89 10.36
CA ASN A 390 14.00 0.14 11.07
C ASN A 390 13.13 1.00 12.02
N LEU A 391 11.80 0.97 11.90
CA LEU A 391 10.90 1.70 12.81
C LEU A 391 11.21 1.43 14.29
N PRO A 392 11.39 0.17 14.75
CA PRO A 392 11.67 -0.10 16.17
C PRO A 392 13.07 0.25 16.61
N LYS A 393 14.00 0.62 15.72
CA LYS A 393 15.42 0.83 16.03
C LYS A 393 15.76 2.29 16.28
N TYR A 394 14.95 3.22 15.80
CA TYR A 394 15.25 4.65 15.89
C TYR A 394 14.10 5.40 16.57
N SER A 395 14.44 6.40 17.36
CA SER A 395 13.48 7.24 18.06
C SER A 395 12.92 8.38 17.20
N ASP A 396 13.52 8.64 16.06
CA ASP A 396 13.12 9.68 15.11
C ASP A 396 12.88 9.06 13.71
N TYR A 397 11.82 9.50 13.08
CA TYR A 397 11.48 9.03 11.74
C TYR A 397 12.51 9.47 10.68
N SER A 398 13.17 10.61 10.86
CA SER A 398 14.26 11.08 9.98
C SER A 398 15.44 10.11 9.99
N ASP A 399 15.78 9.57 11.16
CA ASP A 399 16.85 8.58 11.31
C ASP A 399 16.43 7.24 10.68
N THR A 400 15.16 6.86 10.85
CA THR A 400 14.59 5.67 10.18
C THR A 400 14.74 5.79 8.66
N ILE A 401 14.37 6.92 8.07
CA ILE A 401 14.51 7.19 6.62
C ILE A 401 15.97 7.13 6.19
N LYS A 402 16.86 7.80 6.93
CA LYS A 402 18.30 7.81 6.64
C LYS A 402 18.90 6.41 6.64
N ALA A 403 18.57 5.61 7.66
CA ALA A 403 19.05 4.23 7.78
C ALA A 403 18.47 3.32 6.68
N SER A 404 17.23 3.54 6.25
CA SER A 404 16.54 2.68 5.30
C SER A 404 16.85 3.01 3.84
N LEU A 405 16.97 4.29 3.51
CA LEU A 405 17.10 4.79 2.13
C LEU A 405 18.48 5.41 1.83
N GLY A 406 19.30 5.68 2.84
CA GLY A 406 20.60 6.34 2.68
C GLY A 406 20.52 7.84 2.39
N ILE A 407 19.34 8.44 2.49
CA ILE A 407 19.07 9.87 2.27
C ILE A 407 18.37 10.49 3.48
N SER A 408 18.49 11.80 3.66
CA SER A 408 17.72 12.52 4.66
C SER A 408 16.25 12.64 4.30
N LYS A 409 15.37 12.87 5.28
CA LYS A 409 13.95 13.15 5.06
C LYS A 409 13.74 14.39 4.17
N ALA A 410 14.57 15.41 4.29
CA ALA A 410 14.53 16.58 3.43
C ALA A 410 14.85 16.25 1.95
N GLU A 411 15.83 15.39 1.72
CA GLU A 411 16.15 14.90 0.37
C GLU A 411 15.04 14.02 -0.20
N LEU A 412 14.40 13.19 0.64
CA LEU A 412 13.23 12.41 0.28
C LEU A 412 12.10 13.32 -0.23
N TYR A 413 11.72 14.34 0.52
CA TYR A 413 10.66 15.28 0.14
C TYR A 413 11.00 16.05 -1.11
N LYS A 414 12.22 16.60 -1.19
CA LYS A 414 12.70 17.29 -2.38
C LYS A 414 12.69 16.39 -3.62
N GLY A 415 13.04 15.11 -3.46
CA GLY A 415 13.05 14.15 -4.56
C GLY A 415 11.64 13.80 -5.06
N ALA A 416 10.68 13.64 -4.16
CA ALA A 416 9.30 13.31 -4.50
C ALA A 416 8.46 14.52 -4.97
N ALA A 417 8.82 15.74 -4.56
CA ALA A 417 8.03 16.94 -4.84
C ALA A 417 7.68 17.17 -6.31
N PRO A 418 8.55 16.93 -7.31
CA PRO A 418 8.18 17.08 -8.73
C PRO A 418 7.04 16.15 -9.14
N TYR A 419 7.06 14.89 -8.68
CA TYR A 419 6.03 13.90 -8.96
C TYR A 419 4.68 14.30 -8.33
N ILE A 420 4.71 14.71 -7.06
CA ILE A 420 3.50 15.14 -6.33
C ILE A 420 2.94 16.43 -6.94
N LEU A 421 3.78 17.41 -7.31
CA LEU A 421 3.33 18.61 -7.99
C LEU A 421 2.67 18.31 -9.34
N ALA A 422 3.18 17.31 -10.07
CA ALA A 422 2.53 16.87 -11.30
C ALA A 422 1.15 16.26 -11.03
N ALA A 423 0.93 15.57 -9.88
CA ALA A 423 -0.38 15.09 -9.47
C ALA A 423 -1.35 16.25 -9.19
N PHE A 424 -0.95 17.28 -8.44
CA PHE A 424 -1.78 18.48 -8.24
C PHE A 424 -2.22 19.12 -9.56
N LYS A 425 -1.29 19.26 -10.51
CA LYS A 425 -1.59 19.78 -11.85
C LYS A 425 -2.54 18.89 -12.65
N ARG A 426 -2.35 17.58 -12.57
CA ARG A 426 -3.18 16.58 -13.28
C ARG A 426 -4.62 16.64 -12.81
N VAL A 427 -4.84 16.69 -11.50
CA VAL A 427 -6.19 16.74 -10.91
C VAL A 427 -6.79 18.15 -10.84
N LYS A 428 -6.06 19.18 -11.29
CA LYS A 428 -6.53 20.58 -11.38
C LYS A 428 -6.99 21.15 -10.01
N ILE A 429 -6.19 20.95 -8.99
CA ILE A 429 -6.37 21.55 -7.66
C ILE A 429 -5.55 22.82 -7.55
#